data_203310b22dfa56b77dffd22b7cb63c12
#
_entry.id   203310b22dfa56b77dffd22b7cb63c12
#
_cell.length_a   1.000
_cell.length_b   1.000
_cell.length_c   1.000
_cell.angle_alpha   90.00
_cell.angle_beta   90.00
_cell.angle_gamma   90.00
#
_symmetry.space_group_name_H-M   'P 1'
#
loop_
_entity.id
_entity.type
_entity.pdbx_description
1 polymer ?
#
loop_
_entity_poly.entity_id
_entity_poly.type
_entity_poly.pdbx_seq_one_letter_code
_entity_poly.pdbx_strand_id
1 'polypeptide(L)'
;LVGSEMCIRDRAKEEGLNILKGSGSFPVFFWKLYIRHKETRKKIELAEYYSLPQEQRRQYDVLPVMRYYPVFNIDQTDMSEQQPERYASLTTPAEPKDYSDGLTCEPLDRMLAEQSWLCPILLKSGNRASYSPTLDRIVCPEKRQFPESAAFWTTLLHEVTHSTGHAERLNRPFGACYRDADYIREELVAELTAALCGAMLGFATTPREESAAYIKDWLA
;
A
#
# COMPACT_ATOMS: atom_id res chain seq x y z
N LEU A 1 -13.98 -2.31 -2.19
CA LEU A 1 -14.55 -1.65 -3.39
C LEU A 1 -13.82 -2.19 -4.62
N VAL A 2 -14.15 -3.40 -5.02
CA VAL A 2 -13.70 -4.02 -6.26
C VAL A 2 -14.45 -3.33 -7.39
N GLY A 3 -13.71 -2.73 -8.34
CA GLY A 3 -14.25 -2.38 -9.65
C GLY A 3 -14.80 -0.98 -9.86
N SER A 4 -14.34 0.05 -9.13
CA SER A 4 -14.66 1.42 -9.54
C SER A 4 -13.48 2.05 -10.26
N GLU A 5 -13.39 1.85 -11.56
CA GLU A 5 -12.51 2.68 -12.36
C GLU A 5 -13.05 4.13 -12.35
N MET A 6 -12.18 5.07 -11.98
CA MET A 6 -12.53 6.47 -11.90
C MET A 6 -11.93 7.23 -13.07
N CYS A 7 -12.73 8.02 -13.77
CA CYS A 7 -12.25 8.86 -14.84
C CYS A 7 -12.34 10.35 -14.48
N ILE A 8 -11.33 11.10 -14.89
CA ILE A 8 -11.35 12.55 -14.87
C ILE A 8 -12.11 13.02 -16.10
N ARG A 9 -12.93 14.06 -15.98
CA ARG A 9 -13.78 14.58 -17.06
C ARG A 9 -13.03 14.80 -18.39
N ASP A 10 -11.82 15.33 -18.33
CA ASP A 10 -11.03 15.62 -19.54
C ASP A 10 -10.59 14.32 -20.21
N ARG A 11 -10.19 13.32 -19.42
CA ARG A 11 -9.81 11.99 -19.90
C ARG A 11 -11.00 11.23 -20.52
N ALA A 12 -12.20 11.36 -19.92
CA ALA A 12 -13.40 10.79 -20.51
C ALA A 12 -13.66 11.37 -21.90
N LYS A 13 -13.50 12.69 -22.08
CA LYS A 13 -13.64 13.35 -23.37
C LYS A 13 -12.58 12.92 -24.38
N GLU A 14 -11.34 12.76 -23.99
CA GLU A 14 -10.26 12.26 -24.85
C GLU A 14 -10.56 10.84 -25.36
N GLU A 15 -11.24 10.04 -24.56
CA GLU A 15 -11.67 8.69 -24.91
C GLU A 15 -13.04 8.65 -25.63
N GLY A 16 -13.63 9.81 -25.95
CA GLY A 16 -14.91 9.91 -26.64
C GLY A 16 -16.12 9.60 -25.77
N LEU A 17 -15.96 9.61 -24.45
CA LEU A 17 -17.02 9.31 -23.49
C LEU A 17 -17.66 10.58 -22.95
N ASN A 18 -18.97 10.52 -22.69
CA ASN A 18 -19.73 11.59 -22.09
C ASN A 18 -20.15 11.21 -20.66
N ILE A 19 -20.10 12.19 -19.77
CA ILE A 19 -20.65 12.05 -18.42
C ILE A 19 -22.15 12.24 -18.51
N LEU A 20 -22.93 11.33 -17.92
CA LEU A 20 -24.38 11.37 -17.91
C LEU A 20 -24.88 12.63 -17.19
N LYS A 21 -25.90 13.26 -17.75
CA LYS A 21 -26.47 14.49 -17.19
C LYS A 21 -27.03 14.25 -15.80
N GLY A 22 -26.60 15.08 -14.83
CA GLY A 22 -27.03 14.97 -13.44
C GLY A 22 -26.09 14.15 -12.55
N SER A 23 -25.03 13.56 -13.12
CA SER A 23 -24.02 12.83 -12.34
C SER A 23 -23.22 13.77 -11.43
N GLY A 24 -23.13 13.42 -10.15
CA GLY A 24 -22.28 14.10 -9.18
C GLY A 24 -20.85 13.55 -9.22
N SER A 25 -19.85 14.42 -9.16
CA SER A 25 -18.45 14.00 -9.08
C SER A 25 -18.03 13.68 -7.64
N PHE A 26 -17.03 12.81 -7.52
CA PHE A 26 -16.34 12.53 -6.26
C PHE A 26 -15.00 13.31 -6.24
N PRO A 27 -14.70 14.12 -5.22
CA PRO A 27 -13.43 14.81 -5.12
C PRO A 27 -12.34 13.82 -4.69
N VAL A 28 -11.29 13.69 -5.50
CA VAL A 28 -10.06 12.99 -5.14
C VAL A 28 -9.01 14.03 -4.81
N PHE A 29 -8.53 14.00 -3.58
CA PHE A 29 -7.51 14.92 -3.09
C PHE A 29 -6.14 14.26 -3.17
N PHE A 30 -5.14 15.04 -3.59
CA PHE A 30 -3.75 14.62 -3.54
C PHE A 30 -2.84 15.79 -3.17
N TRP A 31 -1.73 15.45 -2.56
CA TRP A 31 -0.71 16.41 -2.20
C TRP A 31 0.41 16.39 -3.23
N LYS A 32 0.75 17.55 -3.75
CA LYS A 32 1.96 17.75 -4.54
C LYS A 32 2.93 18.61 -3.76
N LEU A 33 4.17 18.14 -3.62
CA LEU A 33 5.23 18.93 -3.02
C LEU A 33 5.83 19.83 -4.08
N TYR A 34 5.80 21.12 -3.84
CA TYR A 34 6.50 22.12 -4.64
C TYR A 34 7.79 22.49 -3.93
N ILE A 35 8.90 22.24 -4.59
CA ILE A 35 10.22 22.46 -4.04
C ILE A 35 10.85 23.61 -4.81
N ARG A 36 11.27 24.64 -4.09
CA ARG A 36 11.91 25.81 -4.69
C ARG A 36 13.08 26.28 -3.85
N HIS A 37 14.13 26.73 -4.50
CA HIS A 37 15.27 27.36 -3.85
C HIS A 37 14.84 28.66 -3.17
N LYS A 38 15.27 28.90 -1.93
CA LYS A 38 14.86 30.05 -1.12
C LYS A 38 15.20 31.42 -1.76
N GLU A 39 16.40 31.51 -2.30
CA GLU A 39 16.90 32.77 -2.90
C GLU A 39 16.53 32.91 -4.38
N THR A 40 16.88 31.92 -5.19
CA THR A 40 16.71 31.98 -6.64
C THR A 40 15.29 31.72 -7.11
N ARG A 41 14.42 31.18 -6.23
CA ARG A 41 13.04 30.78 -6.54
C ARG A 41 12.93 29.68 -7.61
N LYS A 42 14.06 29.13 -8.07
CA LYS A 42 14.08 28.05 -9.03
C LYS A 42 13.38 26.82 -8.44
N LYS A 43 12.50 26.23 -9.24
CA LYS A 43 11.80 24.97 -8.87
C LYS A 43 12.66 23.79 -9.30
N ILE A 44 12.61 22.73 -8.49
CA ILE A 44 13.19 21.43 -8.81
C ILE A 44 12.17 20.33 -8.56
N GLU A 45 12.36 19.20 -9.21
CA GLU A 45 11.51 18.03 -9.00
C GLU A 45 11.89 17.29 -7.72
N LEU A 46 10.94 16.50 -7.19
CA LEU A 46 11.10 15.77 -5.94
C LEU A 46 12.30 14.81 -5.97
N ALA A 47 12.51 14.14 -7.09
CA ALA A 47 13.64 13.22 -7.27
C ALA A 47 14.98 13.94 -7.19
N GLU A 48 15.07 15.12 -7.84
CA GLU A 48 16.26 15.98 -7.80
C GLU A 48 16.54 16.47 -6.37
N TYR A 49 15.50 16.90 -5.65
CA TYR A 49 15.63 17.34 -4.26
C TYR A 49 16.17 16.21 -3.36
N TYR A 50 15.70 15.00 -3.53
CA TYR A 50 16.17 13.87 -2.71
C TYR A 50 17.58 13.40 -3.08
N SER A 51 18.05 13.67 -4.29
CA SER A 51 19.44 13.40 -4.68
C SER A 51 20.44 14.38 -4.11
N LEU A 52 19.99 15.55 -3.60
CA LEU A 52 20.86 16.54 -2.99
C LEU A 52 21.35 16.11 -1.60
N PRO A 53 22.59 16.44 -1.23
CA PRO A 53 23.07 16.31 0.15
C PRO A 53 22.19 17.06 1.14
N GLN A 54 22.08 16.56 2.37
CA GLN A 54 21.18 17.11 3.39
C GLN A 54 21.41 18.61 3.65
N GLU A 55 22.68 19.07 3.61
CA GLU A 55 23.01 20.47 3.80
C GLU A 55 22.46 21.36 2.69
N GLN A 56 22.51 20.89 1.44
CA GLN A 56 21.97 21.63 0.30
C GLN A 56 20.44 21.67 0.32
N ARG A 57 19.77 20.62 0.82
CA ARG A 57 18.31 20.61 0.97
C ARG A 57 17.79 21.75 1.85
N ARG A 58 18.58 22.22 2.82
CA ARG A 58 18.23 23.37 3.69
C ARG A 58 18.04 24.68 2.92
N GLN A 59 18.57 24.77 1.70
CA GLN A 59 18.42 25.96 0.83
C GLN A 59 17.08 25.97 0.08
N TYR A 60 16.25 24.95 0.26
CA TYR A 60 14.97 24.81 -0.43
C TYR A 60 13.80 24.89 0.54
N ASP A 61 12.72 25.54 0.07
CA ASP A 61 11.41 25.46 0.69
C ASP A 61 10.65 24.29 0.08
N VAL A 62 10.06 23.43 0.92
CA VAL A 62 9.17 22.36 0.51
C VAL A 62 7.75 22.76 0.90
N LEU A 63 6.93 23.07 -0.09
CA LEU A 63 5.57 23.56 0.09
C LEU A 63 4.58 22.46 -0.29
N PRO A 64 3.88 21.85 0.67
CA PRO A 64 2.81 20.93 0.35
C PRO A 64 1.59 21.70 -0.18
N VAL A 65 1.17 21.39 -1.39
CA VAL A 65 -0.01 21.98 -2.02
C VAL A 65 -1.03 20.88 -2.24
N MET A 66 -2.19 21.02 -1.62
CA MET A 66 -3.32 20.15 -1.86
C MET A 66 -3.99 20.52 -3.18
N ARG A 67 -4.22 19.54 -4.01
CA ARG A 67 -5.07 19.64 -5.21
C ARG A 67 -6.17 18.63 -5.14
N TYR A 68 -7.28 18.91 -5.81
CA TYR A 68 -8.35 17.95 -5.97
C TYR A 68 -8.74 17.84 -7.44
N TYR A 69 -9.21 16.67 -7.82
CA TYR A 69 -9.80 16.42 -9.13
C TYR A 69 -11.20 15.87 -8.93
N PRO A 70 -12.19 16.40 -9.66
CA PRO A 70 -13.49 15.77 -9.75
C PRO A 70 -13.35 14.51 -10.59
N VAL A 71 -13.63 13.36 -9.99
CA VAL A 71 -13.68 12.07 -10.69
C VAL A 71 -15.09 11.54 -10.72
N PHE A 72 -15.37 10.71 -11.70
CA PHE A 72 -16.66 10.10 -11.91
C PHE A 72 -16.50 8.58 -11.97
N ASN A 73 -17.47 7.84 -11.46
CA ASN A 73 -17.53 6.42 -11.71
C ASN A 73 -17.80 6.18 -13.20
N ILE A 74 -17.28 5.12 -13.78
CA ILE A 74 -17.57 4.76 -15.18
C ILE A 74 -19.06 4.51 -15.42
N ASP A 75 -19.82 4.05 -14.40
CA ASP A 75 -21.29 3.94 -14.45
C ASP A 75 -22.01 5.29 -14.63
N GLN A 76 -21.30 6.39 -14.41
CA GLN A 76 -21.78 7.75 -14.62
C GLN A 76 -21.41 8.29 -16.00
N THR A 77 -20.95 7.41 -16.90
CA THR A 77 -20.61 7.73 -18.29
C THR A 77 -21.45 6.89 -19.25
N ASP A 78 -21.44 7.25 -20.51
CA ASP A 78 -22.06 6.46 -21.60
C ASP A 78 -21.17 5.31 -22.09
N MET A 79 -20.17 4.88 -21.27
CA MET A 79 -19.24 3.82 -21.64
C MET A 79 -19.93 2.48 -21.90
N SER A 80 -20.99 2.16 -21.17
CA SER A 80 -21.77 0.93 -21.37
C SER A 80 -22.39 0.86 -22.78
N GLU A 81 -22.68 2.00 -23.40
CA GLU A 81 -23.25 2.11 -24.75
C GLU A 81 -22.14 2.26 -25.80
N GLN A 82 -21.15 3.10 -25.55
CA GLN A 82 -20.10 3.43 -26.52
C GLN A 82 -18.99 2.37 -26.61
N GLN A 83 -18.67 1.73 -25.48
CA GLN A 83 -17.57 0.75 -25.35
C GLN A 83 -18.01 -0.45 -24.48
N PRO A 84 -19.04 -1.22 -24.89
CA PRO A 84 -19.64 -2.25 -24.02
C PRO A 84 -18.67 -3.36 -23.60
N GLU A 85 -17.78 -3.77 -24.46
CA GLU A 85 -16.78 -4.81 -24.13
C GLU A 85 -15.79 -4.32 -23.06
N ARG A 86 -15.32 -3.09 -23.22
CA ARG A 86 -14.40 -2.48 -22.23
C ARG A 86 -15.13 -2.21 -20.92
N TYR A 87 -16.36 -1.71 -20.98
CA TYR A 87 -17.18 -1.54 -19.78
C TYR A 87 -17.36 -2.86 -19.04
N ALA A 88 -17.73 -3.93 -19.73
CA ALA A 88 -17.85 -5.25 -19.14
C ALA A 88 -16.54 -5.74 -18.52
N SER A 89 -15.40 -5.55 -19.19
CA SER A 89 -14.09 -5.95 -18.66
C SER A 89 -13.70 -5.22 -17.37
N LEU A 90 -14.17 -3.98 -17.19
CA LEU A 90 -13.88 -3.15 -16.01
C LEU A 90 -14.90 -3.33 -14.88
N THR A 91 -16.14 -3.71 -15.20
CA THR A 91 -17.22 -3.87 -14.21
C THR A 91 -17.48 -5.31 -13.82
N THR A 92 -17.11 -6.27 -14.67
CA THR A 92 -17.20 -7.68 -14.29
C THR A 92 -16.20 -7.93 -13.14
N PRO A 93 -16.68 -8.29 -11.95
CA PRO A 93 -15.78 -8.68 -10.89
C PRO A 93 -14.87 -9.79 -11.43
N ALA A 94 -13.56 -9.62 -11.33
CA ALA A 94 -12.67 -10.74 -11.57
C ALA A 94 -13.18 -11.89 -10.71
N GLU A 95 -13.49 -13.03 -11.33
CA GLU A 95 -13.83 -14.22 -10.55
C GLU A 95 -12.75 -14.37 -9.48
N PRO A 96 -13.11 -14.58 -8.22
CA PRO A 96 -12.13 -14.80 -7.17
C PRO A 96 -11.30 -15.99 -7.64
N LYS A 97 -10.10 -15.71 -8.15
CA LYS A 97 -9.15 -16.77 -8.46
C LYS A 97 -8.90 -17.47 -7.14
N ASP A 98 -9.29 -18.71 -7.04
CA ASP A 98 -8.90 -19.54 -5.92
C ASP A 98 -7.40 -19.80 -6.07
N TYR A 99 -6.62 -18.97 -5.45
CA TYR A 99 -5.16 -19.09 -5.40
C TYR A 99 -4.71 -20.07 -4.31
N SER A 100 -5.60 -20.98 -3.89
CA SER A 100 -5.17 -22.01 -2.95
C SER A 100 -4.25 -23.00 -3.67
N ASP A 101 -2.95 -22.76 -3.59
CA ASP A 101 -1.89 -23.70 -3.99
C ASP A 101 -1.80 -24.92 -3.04
N GLY A 102 -2.75 -25.03 -2.10
CA GLY A 102 -2.79 -26.10 -1.10
C GLY A 102 -1.70 -25.99 -0.02
N LEU A 103 -0.86 -24.96 -0.04
CA LEU A 103 0.13 -24.76 1.01
C LEU A 103 -0.54 -24.46 2.35
N THR A 104 -0.46 -25.41 3.26
CA THR A 104 -0.92 -25.29 4.64
C THR A 104 0.28 -25.07 5.55
N CYS A 105 0.13 -24.18 6.52
CA CYS A 105 1.09 -23.97 7.58
C CYS A 105 0.35 -24.16 8.91
N GLU A 106 0.26 -25.43 9.37
CA GLU A 106 -0.55 -25.80 10.53
C GLU A 106 -0.38 -24.87 11.75
N PRO A 107 0.85 -24.48 12.17
CA PRO A 107 1.00 -23.57 13.30
C PRO A 107 0.36 -22.20 13.07
N LEU A 108 0.48 -21.64 11.87
CA LEU A 108 -0.08 -20.34 11.53
C LEU A 108 -1.59 -20.41 11.26
N ASP A 109 -2.07 -21.49 10.60
CA ASP A 109 -3.48 -21.72 10.39
C ASP A 109 -4.21 -21.85 11.73
N ARG A 110 -3.63 -22.60 12.70
CA ARG A 110 -4.16 -22.73 14.05
C ARG A 110 -4.14 -21.40 14.81
N MET A 111 -3.02 -20.67 14.76
CA MET A 111 -2.92 -19.34 15.37
C MET A 111 -4.04 -18.40 14.89
N LEU A 112 -4.34 -18.41 13.59
CA LEU A 112 -5.42 -17.60 13.02
C LEU A 112 -6.80 -18.07 13.46
N ALA A 113 -7.05 -19.38 13.45
CA ALA A 113 -8.34 -19.97 13.82
C ALA A 113 -8.67 -19.71 15.29
N GLU A 114 -7.69 -19.86 16.16
CA GLU A 114 -7.82 -19.69 17.61
C GLU A 114 -7.65 -18.25 18.07
N GLN A 115 -7.24 -17.33 17.17
CA GLN A 115 -6.86 -15.94 17.50
C GLN A 115 -5.87 -15.89 18.67
N SER A 116 -4.93 -16.84 18.69
CA SER A 116 -3.99 -17.04 19.80
C SER A 116 -2.76 -16.13 19.75
N TRP A 117 -2.69 -15.20 18.77
CA TRP A 117 -1.65 -14.19 18.71
C TRP A 117 -1.85 -13.10 19.77
N LEU A 118 -0.81 -12.32 20.03
CA LEU A 118 -0.75 -11.28 21.06
C LEU A 118 -1.73 -10.11 20.86
N CYS A 119 -2.24 -9.94 19.65
CA CYS A 119 -3.26 -8.94 19.31
C CYS A 119 -4.22 -9.51 18.25
N PRO A 120 -5.44 -8.95 18.10
CA PRO A 120 -6.41 -9.41 17.11
C PRO A 120 -5.88 -9.34 15.69
N ILE A 121 -6.09 -10.41 14.91
CA ILE A 121 -5.79 -10.49 13.47
C ILE A 121 -7.11 -10.54 12.71
N LEU A 122 -7.38 -9.50 11.93
CA LEU A 122 -8.59 -9.38 11.11
C LEU A 122 -8.26 -9.65 9.64
N LEU A 123 -8.77 -10.76 9.12
CA LEU A 123 -8.74 -11.04 7.68
C LEU A 123 -9.98 -10.42 7.03
N LYS A 124 -9.78 -9.56 6.04
CA LYS A 124 -10.87 -8.93 5.30
C LYS A 124 -10.48 -8.63 3.87
N SER A 125 -11.48 -8.57 3.00
CA SER A 125 -11.25 -8.17 1.62
C SER A 125 -10.58 -6.78 1.54
N GLY A 126 -9.51 -6.67 0.76
CA GLY A 126 -8.73 -5.44 0.60
C GLY A 126 -7.42 -5.72 -0.13
N ASN A 127 -6.63 -4.68 -0.31
CA ASN A 127 -5.35 -4.73 -1.03
C ASN A 127 -4.16 -4.29 -0.15
N ARG A 128 -4.36 -4.16 1.14
CA ARG A 128 -3.33 -3.67 2.06
C ARG A 128 -3.35 -4.45 3.36
N ALA A 129 -2.19 -4.92 3.79
CA ALA A 129 -1.95 -5.37 5.15
C ALA A 129 -1.40 -4.21 5.99
N SER A 130 -1.67 -4.21 7.28
CA SER A 130 -1.10 -3.24 8.22
C SER A 130 -1.29 -3.67 9.66
N TYR A 131 -0.29 -3.39 10.49
CA TYR A 131 -0.42 -3.33 11.94
C TYR A 131 -0.71 -1.89 12.39
N SER A 132 -1.60 -1.71 13.35
CA SER A 132 -1.90 -0.41 13.97
C SER A 132 -1.43 -0.42 15.43
N PRO A 133 -0.34 0.31 15.78
CA PRO A 133 0.12 0.39 17.17
C PRO A 133 -0.91 1.00 18.11
N THR A 134 -1.67 1.99 17.64
CA THR A 134 -2.69 2.69 18.44
C THR A 134 -3.89 1.81 18.78
N LEU A 135 -4.27 0.91 17.86
CA LEU A 135 -5.41 0.00 18.04
C LEU A 135 -4.95 -1.40 18.49
N ASP A 136 -3.65 -1.62 18.54
CA ASP A 136 -3.01 -2.92 18.76
C ASP A 136 -3.69 -4.05 17.98
N ARG A 137 -3.72 -3.91 16.66
CA ARG A 137 -4.49 -4.78 15.79
C ARG A 137 -3.83 -4.94 14.43
N ILE A 138 -3.84 -6.16 13.90
CA ILE A 138 -3.42 -6.47 12.55
C ILE A 138 -4.65 -6.54 11.63
N VAL A 139 -4.54 -5.99 10.43
CA VAL A 139 -5.47 -6.19 9.33
C VAL A 139 -4.68 -6.75 8.16
N CYS A 140 -5.15 -7.86 7.58
CA CYS A 140 -4.53 -8.49 6.43
C CYS A 140 -5.60 -8.86 5.39
N PRO A 141 -5.32 -8.79 4.08
CA PRO A 141 -6.20 -9.36 3.07
C PRO A 141 -6.41 -10.86 3.30
N GLU A 142 -7.55 -11.37 2.87
CA GLU A 142 -7.85 -12.80 2.96
C GLU A 142 -6.87 -13.64 2.13
N LYS A 143 -6.51 -14.84 2.59
CA LYS A 143 -5.54 -15.73 1.94
C LYS A 143 -5.84 -15.94 0.46
N ARG A 144 -7.11 -16.07 0.09
CA ARG A 144 -7.57 -16.25 -1.31
C ARG A 144 -7.26 -15.08 -2.24
N GLN A 145 -6.87 -13.91 -1.72
CA GLN A 145 -6.56 -12.72 -2.51
C GLN A 145 -5.08 -12.66 -2.93
N PHE A 146 -4.28 -13.58 -2.43
CA PHE A 146 -2.86 -13.67 -2.77
C PHE A 146 -2.64 -14.68 -3.89
N PRO A 147 -1.70 -14.40 -4.82
CA PRO A 147 -1.39 -15.34 -5.91
C PRO A 147 -0.81 -16.67 -5.42
N GLU A 148 -0.21 -16.68 -4.25
CA GLU A 148 0.39 -17.85 -3.61
C GLU A 148 0.19 -17.76 -2.09
N SER A 149 -0.04 -18.90 -1.44
CA SER A 149 -0.18 -18.96 0.02
C SER A 149 1.08 -18.51 0.74
N ALA A 150 2.26 -18.72 0.17
CA ALA A 150 3.52 -18.23 0.72
C ALA A 150 3.54 -16.70 0.82
N ALA A 151 3.02 -16.00 -0.19
CA ALA A 151 2.91 -14.54 -0.19
C ALA A 151 1.96 -14.04 0.92
N PHE A 152 0.85 -14.75 1.16
CA PHE A 152 -0.04 -14.45 2.29
C PHE A 152 0.69 -14.60 3.63
N TRP A 153 1.35 -15.74 3.85
CA TRP A 153 2.05 -16.01 5.11
C TRP A 153 3.20 -15.03 5.35
N THR A 154 3.98 -14.71 4.32
CA THR A 154 5.06 -13.72 4.42
C THR A 154 4.51 -12.34 4.81
N THR A 155 3.41 -11.92 4.16
CA THR A 155 2.76 -10.65 4.48
C THR A 155 2.21 -10.64 5.90
N LEU A 156 1.55 -11.71 6.33
CA LEU A 156 1.03 -11.81 7.68
C LEU A 156 2.15 -11.79 8.73
N LEU A 157 3.24 -12.53 8.51
CA LEU A 157 4.39 -12.57 9.42
C LEU A 157 5.09 -11.20 9.53
N HIS A 158 5.10 -10.42 8.47
CA HIS A 158 5.59 -9.05 8.50
C HIS A 158 4.76 -8.19 9.47
N GLU A 159 3.44 -8.19 9.37
CA GLU A 159 2.56 -7.45 10.26
C GLU A 159 2.58 -7.99 11.71
N VAL A 160 2.67 -9.31 11.84
CA VAL A 160 2.87 -9.98 13.14
C VAL A 160 4.16 -9.50 13.80
N THR A 161 5.23 -9.33 13.04
CA THR A 161 6.51 -8.82 13.57
C THR A 161 6.35 -7.38 14.05
N HIS A 162 5.71 -6.50 13.30
CA HIS A 162 5.41 -5.15 13.78
C HIS A 162 4.66 -5.17 15.10
N SER A 163 3.68 -6.05 15.26
CA SER A 163 2.90 -6.13 16.50
C SER A 163 3.76 -6.46 17.72
N THR A 164 4.86 -7.20 17.54
CA THR A 164 5.80 -7.45 18.66
C THR A 164 6.49 -6.18 19.17
N GLY A 165 6.52 -5.12 18.36
CA GLY A 165 7.10 -3.83 18.71
C GLY A 165 6.19 -2.94 19.58
N HIS A 166 4.96 -3.35 19.87
CA HIS A 166 4.04 -2.59 20.70
C HIS A 166 4.66 -2.13 22.03
N ALA A 167 4.21 -0.99 22.56
CA ALA A 167 4.73 -0.39 23.78
C ALA A 167 4.70 -1.33 25.00
N GLU A 168 3.70 -2.19 25.08
CA GLU A 168 3.54 -3.19 26.13
C GLU A 168 4.32 -4.50 25.88
N ARG A 169 5.03 -4.61 24.74
CA ARG A 169 5.84 -5.78 24.37
C ARG A 169 7.33 -5.39 24.28
N LEU A 170 7.85 -5.32 23.06
CA LEU A 170 9.28 -4.99 22.88
C LEU A 170 9.55 -3.48 22.82
N ASN A 171 8.51 -2.66 22.82
CA ASN A 171 8.57 -1.20 22.84
C ASN A 171 9.56 -0.63 21.82
N ARG A 172 9.49 -1.10 20.58
CA ARG A 172 10.33 -0.58 19.50
C ARG A 172 9.75 0.71 18.95
N PRO A 173 10.57 1.69 18.56
CA PRO A 173 10.10 2.91 17.91
C PRO A 173 9.63 2.59 16.48
N PHE A 174 8.42 3.02 16.14
CA PHE A 174 7.85 2.83 14.79
C PHE A 174 8.19 3.96 13.81
N GLY A 175 8.85 5.03 14.28
CA GLY A 175 9.06 6.23 13.49
C GLY A 175 7.76 7.03 13.25
N ALA A 176 7.92 8.33 12.96
CA ALA A 176 6.79 9.22 12.76
C ALA A 176 6.36 9.33 11.29
N CYS A 177 7.24 9.01 10.34
CA CYS A 177 6.96 9.10 8.91
C CYS A 177 7.87 8.18 8.08
N TYR A 178 7.44 7.95 6.85
CA TYR A 178 8.23 7.30 5.80
C TYR A 178 9.60 7.98 5.66
N ARG A 179 10.72 7.21 5.76
CA ARG A 179 12.12 7.64 5.77
C ARG A 179 12.66 8.17 7.10
N ASP A 180 11.91 8.09 8.17
CA ASP A 180 12.47 8.18 9.50
C ASP A 180 13.40 6.98 9.73
N ALA A 181 14.53 7.19 10.38
CA ALA A 181 15.49 6.13 10.68
C ALA A 181 14.87 4.99 11.51
N ASP A 182 13.98 5.33 12.43
CA ASP A 182 13.26 4.34 13.22
C ASP A 182 12.24 3.57 12.39
N TYR A 183 11.54 4.24 11.46
CA TYR A 183 10.66 3.57 10.49
C TYR A 183 11.43 2.57 9.63
N ILE A 184 12.54 2.99 9.03
CA ILE A 184 13.38 2.12 8.18
C ILE A 184 13.88 0.91 8.96
N ARG A 185 14.33 1.13 10.21
CA ARG A 185 14.79 0.05 11.08
C ARG A 185 13.68 -0.95 11.40
N GLU A 186 12.49 -0.46 11.70
CA GLU A 186 11.34 -1.31 12.01
C GLU A 186 10.88 -2.13 10.79
N GLU A 187 10.86 -1.55 9.59
CA GLU A 187 10.61 -2.28 8.35
C GLU A 187 11.66 -3.37 8.11
N LEU A 188 12.94 -3.07 8.36
CA LEU A 188 14.00 -4.06 8.21
C LEU A 188 13.83 -5.22 9.21
N VAL A 189 13.46 -4.93 10.45
CA VAL A 189 13.15 -5.96 11.46
C VAL A 189 11.98 -6.83 10.98
N ALA A 190 10.90 -6.22 10.47
CA ALA A 190 9.73 -6.94 10.00
C ALA A 190 10.06 -7.85 8.81
N GLU A 191 10.78 -7.35 7.81
CA GLU A 191 11.17 -8.11 6.62
C GLU A 191 12.09 -9.29 6.94
N LEU A 192 13.17 -9.04 7.70
CA LEU A 192 14.11 -10.09 8.07
C LEU A 192 13.46 -11.17 8.93
N THR A 193 12.60 -10.78 9.86
CA THR A 193 11.89 -11.74 10.71
C THR A 193 10.90 -12.57 9.90
N ALA A 194 10.12 -11.95 9.00
CA ALA A 194 9.21 -12.67 8.13
C ALA A 194 9.96 -13.69 7.24
N ALA A 195 11.11 -13.28 6.68
CA ALA A 195 11.94 -14.17 5.87
C ALA A 195 12.48 -15.34 6.68
N LEU A 196 13.02 -15.10 7.87
CA LEU A 196 13.56 -16.14 8.75
C LEU A 196 12.45 -17.10 9.23
N CYS A 197 11.32 -16.57 9.67
CA CYS A 197 10.19 -17.39 10.08
C CYS A 197 9.65 -18.23 8.92
N GLY A 198 9.56 -17.66 7.72
CA GLY A 198 9.14 -18.40 6.53
C GLY A 198 10.09 -19.56 6.21
N ALA A 199 11.40 -19.30 6.25
CA ALA A 199 12.39 -20.34 6.06
C ALA A 199 12.30 -21.46 7.12
N MET A 200 12.09 -21.10 8.39
CA MET A 200 11.89 -22.08 9.49
C MET A 200 10.61 -22.88 9.34
N LEU A 201 9.56 -22.30 8.78
CA LEU A 201 8.27 -22.94 8.53
C LEU A 201 8.22 -23.71 7.20
N GLY A 202 9.32 -23.69 6.43
CA GLY A 202 9.48 -24.50 5.23
C GLY A 202 8.89 -23.90 3.96
N PHE A 203 8.58 -22.61 3.92
CA PHE A 203 8.17 -21.94 2.70
C PHE A 203 9.16 -20.86 2.26
N ALA A 204 9.33 -20.71 0.94
CA ALA A 204 10.18 -19.69 0.37
C ALA A 204 9.57 -18.30 0.60
N THR A 205 10.38 -17.38 1.07
CA THR A 205 9.99 -15.97 1.20
C THR A 205 10.73 -15.14 0.16
N THR A 206 9.99 -14.39 -0.62
CA THR A 206 10.57 -13.41 -1.55
C THR A 206 10.56 -12.06 -0.86
N PRO A 207 11.73 -11.42 -0.61
CA PRO A 207 11.77 -10.07 -0.07
C PRO A 207 10.98 -9.13 -0.98
N ARG A 208 10.23 -8.21 -0.40
CA ARG A 208 9.53 -7.19 -1.17
C ARG A 208 10.57 -6.29 -1.86
N GLU A 209 10.30 -5.89 -3.12
CA GLU A 209 11.19 -5.00 -3.86
C GLU A 209 11.45 -3.69 -3.11
N GLU A 210 10.44 -3.17 -2.43
CA GLU A 210 10.52 -1.98 -1.59
C GLU A 210 11.50 -2.17 -0.43
N SER A 211 11.52 -3.34 0.18
CA SER A 211 12.42 -3.68 1.28
C SER A 211 13.87 -3.84 0.82
N ALA A 212 14.08 -4.38 -0.38
CA ALA A 212 15.41 -4.45 -0.99
C ALA A 212 15.98 -3.04 -1.23
N ALA A 213 15.15 -2.07 -1.62
CA ALA A 213 15.55 -0.68 -1.75
C ALA A 213 15.94 -0.06 -0.40
N TYR A 214 15.20 -0.35 0.68
CA TYR A 214 15.54 0.13 2.04
C TYR A 214 16.84 -0.46 2.56
N ILE A 215 17.06 -1.76 2.36
CA ILE A 215 18.31 -2.43 2.77
C ILE A 215 19.49 -1.82 2.02
N LYS A 216 19.35 -1.53 0.74
CA LYS A 216 20.39 -0.89 -0.07
C LYS A 216 20.72 0.52 0.42
N ASP A 217 19.70 1.33 0.75
CA ASP A 217 19.89 2.68 1.27
C ASP A 217 20.50 2.68 2.69
N TRP A 218 20.29 1.62 3.46
CA TRP A 218 20.85 1.48 4.81
C TRP A 218 22.30 0.99 4.81
N LEU A 219 22.69 0.21 3.80
CA LEU A 219 24.06 -0.31 3.64
C LEU A 219 25.00 0.70 2.95
N ALA A 220 24.49 1.80 2.42
CA ALA A 220 25.26 2.86 1.75
C ALA A 220 25.64 3.99 2.72
#